data_2f461589614ffa547d5a81d41b11cffd
#
_entry.id   2f461589614ffa547d5a81d41b11cffd
#
_cell.length_a   1.000
_cell.length_b   1.000
_cell.length_c   1.000
_cell.angle_alpha   90.00
_cell.angle_beta   90.00
_cell.angle_gamma   90.00
#
_symmetry.space_group_name_H-M   'P 1'
#
loop_
_entity.id
_entity.type
_entity.pdbx_description
1 polymer ?
#
loop_
_entity_poly.entity_id
_entity_poly.type
_entity_poly.pdbx_seq_one_letter_code
_entity_poly.pdbx_strand_id
1 'polypeptide(L)'
;MFFEIIRNLFFFALHVEGNNAFPKPLSKKEEEECFIKMASGDKSARNKLIEHNLRLVAHIVKKYASTVPEQDELISIGTIGLIKAVSTFDYKNGAKFATYASRCIENEILMSFRSAKKTAGDIYINEPVEIDKDGNALSYRCYRY
;
A
#
# COMPACT_ATOMS: atom_id res chain seq x y z
N MET A 1 2.40 13.93 12.16
CA MET A 1 3.43 12.91 11.91
C MET A 1 3.04 11.94 10.80
N PHE A 2 1.84 11.34 10.80
CA PHE A 2 1.33 10.49 9.70
C PHE A 2 1.11 11.30 8.41
N PHE A 3 0.64 12.52 8.52
CA PHE A 3 0.41 13.46 7.43
C PHE A 3 1.71 13.94 6.75
N GLU A 4 2.80 14.04 7.48
CA GLU A 4 4.13 14.38 6.95
C GLU A 4 4.70 13.26 6.07
N ILE A 5 4.48 12.02 6.47
CA ILE A 5 4.92 10.83 5.70
C ILE A 5 4.12 10.75 4.39
N ILE A 6 2.79 10.96 4.45
CA ILE A 6 1.92 10.96 3.26
C ILE A 6 2.27 12.14 2.35
N ARG A 7 2.51 13.34 2.88
CA ARG A 7 2.91 14.53 2.10
C ARG A 7 4.27 14.32 1.41
N ASN A 8 5.24 13.74 2.10
CA ASN A 8 6.54 13.43 1.53
C ASN A 8 6.44 12.29 0.50
N LEU A 9 5.56 11.32 0.71
CA LEU A 9 5.28 10.26 -0.24
C LEU A 9 4.62 10.81 -1.52
N PHE A 10 3.69 11.75 -1.37
CA PHE A 10 3.01 12.42 -2.49
C PHE A 10 3.96 13.34 -3.27
N PHE A 11 4.84 14.07 -2.57
CA PHE A 11 5.89 14.89 -3.19
C PHE A 11 6.91 14.00 -3.93
N PHE A 12 7.15 12.80 -3.43
CA PHE A 12 8.04 11.82 -4.02
C PHE A 12 7.44 11.19 -5.29
N ALA A 13 6.12 10.92 -5.30
CA ALA A 13 5.41 10.40 -6.47
C ALA A 13 5.40 11.39 -7.65
N LEU A 14 5.32 12.71 -7.37
CA LEU A 14 5.38 13.76 -8.38
C LEU A 14 6.80 14.00 -8.94
N HIS A 15 7.85 13.48 -8.30
CA HIS A 15 9.26 13.69 -8.70
C HIS A 15 9.90 12.48 -9.40
N VAL A 16 9.09 11.47 -9.76
CA VAL A 16 9.55 10.17 -10.32
C VAL A 16 10.04 10.26 -11.79
N GLU A 17 10.04 11.43 -12.42
CA GLU A 17 10.56 11.58 -13.78
C GLU A 17 12.11 11.65 -13.90
N GLY A 18 12.85 11.50 -12.81
CA GLY A 18 14.32 11.49 -12.82
C GLY A 18 14.91 10.18 -12.31
N ASN A 19 15.91 9.67 -13.00
CA ASN A 19 16.62 8.40 -12.75
C ASN A 19 17.21 8.19 -11.34
N ASN A 20 16.95 9.06 -10.36
CA ASN A 20 17.46 9.03 -8.98
C ASN A 20 16.40 9.29 -7.90
N ALA A 21 15.13 9.05 -8.19
CA ALA A 21 14.02 9.37 -7.27
C ALA A 21 14.01 8.52 -5.98
N PHE A 22 14.61 7.33 -5.99
CA PHE A 22 14.68 6.45 -4.84
C PHE A 22 16.08 6.40 -4.24
N PRO A 23 16.22 6.42 -2.90
CA PRO A 23 17.50 6.21 -2.26
C PRO A 23 18.07 4.83 -2.65
N LYS A 24 19.41 4.71 -2.66
CA LYS A 24 20.09 3.44 -2.96
C LYS A 24 19.67 2.38 -1.93
N PRO A 25 19.49 1.11 -2.36
CA PRO A 25 19.25 0.03 -1.42
C PRO A 25 20.34 -0.03 -0.33
N LEU A 26 19.94 -0.38 0.88
CA LEU A 26 20.87 -0.61 1.98
C LEU A 26 21.74 -1.82 1.69
N SER A 27 22.99 -1.78 2.14
CA SER A 27 23.83 -2.97 2.19
C SER A 27 23.29 -3.96 3.23
N LYS A 28 23.62 -5.24 3.12
CA LYS A 28 23.17 -6.28 4.05
C LYS A 28 23.49 -5.93 5.51
N LYS A 29 24.68 -5.34 5.77
CA LYS A 29 25.08 -4.93 7.13
C LYS A 29 24.23 -3.78 7.65
N GLU A 30 24.01 -2.74 6.84
CA GLU A 30 23.17 -1.61 7.23
C GLU A 30 21.72 -2.01 7.46
N GLU A 31 21.20 -2.94 6.65
CA GLU A 31 19.86 -3.49 6.81
C GLU A 31 19.72 -4.20 8.15
N GLU A 32 20.68 -5.07 8.50
CA GLU A 32 20.72 -5.79 9.78
C GLU A 32 20.86 -4.83 10.98
N GLU A 33 21.74 -3.84 10.89
CA GLU A 33 21.88 -2.80 11.93
C GLU A 33 20.58 -2.02 12.13
N CYS A 34 19.86 -1.69 11.05
CA CYS A 34 18.57 -1.03 11.15
C CYS A 34 17.53 -1.91 11.84
N PHE A 35 17.48 -3.22 11.56
CA PHE A 35 16.58 -4.13 12.27
C PHE A 35 16.91 -4.25 13.76
N ILE A 36 18.20 -4.30 14.13
CA ILE A 36 18.64 -4.32 15.53
C ILE A 36 18.20 -3.04 16.26
N LYS A 37 18.43 -1.86 15.65
CA LYS A 37 18.01 -0.57 16.20
C LYS A 37 16.49 -0.46 16.32
N MET A 38 15.76 -0.95 15.32
CA MET A 38 14.30 -0.98 15.35
C MET A 38 13.80 -1.87 16.51
N ALA A 39 14.43 -3.00 16.78
CA ALA A 39 14.08 -3.87 17.90
C ALA A 39 14.30 -3.17 19.28
N SER A 40 15.20 -2.20 19.36
CA SER A 40 15.38 -1.33 20.55
C SER A 40 14.42 -0.12 20.58
N GLY A 41 13.48 -0.01 19.62
CA GLY A 41 12.47 1.05 19.59
C GLY A 41 12.83 2.27 18.75
N ASP A 42 13.90 2.23 17.96
CA ASP A 42 14.29 3.35 17.10
C ASP A 42 13.38 3.48 15.88
N LYS A 43 12.54 4.51 15.92
CA LYS A 43 11.62 4.85 14.80
C LYS A 43 12.35 5.35 13.56
N SER A 44 13.54 5.96 13.71
CA SER A 44 14.35 6.46 12.59
C SER A 44 14.87 5.29 11.76
N ALA A 45 15.37 4.24 12.42
CA ALA A 45 15.82 3.02 11.75
C ALA A 45 14.69 2.35 10.96
N ARG A 46 13.47 2.32 11.52
CA ARG A 46 12.27 1.83 10.83
C ARG A 46 11.96 2.63 9.57
N ASN A 47 11.96 3.95 9.66
CA ASN A 47 11.68 4.83 8.52
C ASN A 47 12.75 4.65 7.43
N LYS A 48 14.02 4.55 7.81
CA LYS A 48 15.13 4.29 6.89
C LYS A 48 14.94 2.98 6.13
N LEU A 49 14.53 1.90 6.81
CA LEU A 49 14.22 0.61 6.16
C LEU A 49 13.11 0.75 5.12
N ILE A 50 12.04 1.50 5.42
CA ILE A 50 10.93 1.72 4.49
C ILE A 50 11.41 2.54 3.28
N GLU A 51 12.03 3.68 3.50
CA GLU A 51 12.47 4.61 2.44
C GLU A 51 13.40 3.94 1.42
N HIS A 52 14.40 3.20 1.90
CA HIS A 52 15.37 2.52 1.04
C HIS A 52 14.82 1.29 0.31
N ASN A 53 13.61 0.83 0.66
CA ASN A 53 12.93 -0.28 0.01
C ASN A 53 11.70 0.12 -0.82
N LEU A 54 11.38 1.42 -0.96
CA LEU A 54 10.26 1.89 -1.81
C LEU A 54 10.43 1.52 -3.28
N ARG A 55 11.67 1.42 -3.76
CA ARG A 55 11.96 0.95 -5.12
C ARG A 55 11.44 -0.48 -5.36
N LEU A 56 11.45 -1.33 -4.34
CA LEU A 56 10.89 -2.68 -4.41
C LEU A 56 9.37 -2.63 -4.60
N VAL A 57 8.68 -1.72 -3.90
CA VAL A 57 7.23 -1.50 -4.08
C VAL A 57 6.93 -1.13 -5.52
N ALA A 58 7.62 -0.11 -6.07
CA ALA A 58 7.43 0.34 -7.44
C ALA A 58 7.67 -0.80 -8.46
N HIS A 59 8.69 -1.62 -8.23
CA HIS A 59 9.00 -2.78 -9.09
C HIS A 59 7.87 -3.82 -9.08
N ILE A 60 7.30 -4.10 -7.91
CA ILE A 60 6.21 -5.09 -7.79
C ILE A 60 4.91 -4.53 -8.38
N VAL A 61 4.56 -3.28 -8.04
CA VAL A 61 3.36 -2.61 -8.55
C VAL A 61 3.35 -2.58 -10.09
N LYS A 62 4.50 -2.39 -10.72
CA LYS A 62 4.60 -2.39 -12.19
C LYS A 62 4.07 -3.69 -12.82
N LYS A 63 4.14 -4.83 -12.14
CA LYS A 63 3.56 -6.10 -12.65
C LYS A 63 2.04 -6.07 -12.71
N TYR A 64 1.40 -5.25 -11.88
CA TYR A 64 -0.06 -5.14 -11.74
C TYR A 64 -0.63 -3.88 -12.40
N ALA A 65 0.23 -3.01 -12.94
CA ALA A 65 -0.16 -1.73 -13.53
C ALA A 65 -1.13 -1.85 -14.73
N SER A 66 -1.13 -3.00 -15.43
CA SER A 66 -2.07 -3.28 -16.51
C SER A 66 -3.45 -3.71 -16.02
N THR A 67 -3.60 -4.03 -14.75
CA THR A 67 -4.83 -4.61 -14.17
C THR A 67 -5.76 -3.53 -13.60
N VAL A 68 -5.21 -2.37 -13.25
CA VAL A 68 -5.95 -1.26 -12.61
C VAL A 68 -5.52 0.06 -13.24
N PRO A 69 -6.47 0.95 -13.58
CA PRO A 69 -6.16 2.25 -14.19
C PRO A 69 -5.42 3.20 -13.22
N GLU A 70 -5.59 3.02 -11.90
CA GLU A 70 -5.02 3.89 -10.86
C GLU A 70 -3.77 3.28 -10.25
N GLN A 71 -2.61 3.59 -10.84
CA GLN A 71 -1.30 3.10 -10.35
C GLN A 71 -0.94 3.66 -8.98
N ASP A 72 -1.38 4.87 -8.65
CA ASP A 72 -1.08 5.54 -7.37
C ASP A 72 -1.74 4.81 -6.19
N GLU A 73 -2.93 4.25 -6.38
CA GLU A 73 -3.58 3.40 -5.39
C GLU A 73 -2.77 2.14 -5.12
N LEU A 74 -2.28 1.48 -6.17
CA LEU A 74 -1.44 0.27 -6.02
C LEU A 74 -0.13 0.55 -5.29
N ILE A 75 0.49 1.72 -5.51
CA ILE A 75 1.70 2.13 -4.79
C ILE A 75 1.39 2.32 -3.31
N SER A 76 0.25 2.94 -2.99
CA SER A 76 -0.18 3.14 -1.61
C SER A 76 -0.42 1.82 -0.90
N ILE A 77 -1.15 0.89 -1.53
CA ILE A 77 -1.42 -0.46 -1.02
C ILE A 77 -0.10 -1.24 -0.86
N GLY A 78 0.77 -1.21 -1.87
CA GLY A 78 2.07 -1.87 -1.82
C GLY A 78 2.97 -1.31 -0.70
N THR A 79 2.89 -0.01 -0.44
CA THR A 79 3.61 0.63 0.67
C THR A 79 3.10 0.14 2.03
N ILE A 80 1.79 -0.06 2.18
CA ILE A 80 1.23 -0.68 3.39
C ILE A 80 1.80 -2.10 3.58
N GLY A 81 1.89 -2.88 2.51
CA GLY A 81 2.50 -4.21 2.52
C GLY A 81 3.97 -4.17 2.97
N LEU A 82 4.76 -3.19 2.48
CA LEU A 82 6.15 -2.99 2.90
C LEU A 82 6.24 -2.61 4.39
N ILE A 83 5.39 -1.71 4.87
CA ILE A 83 5.34 -1.28 6.28
C ILE A 83 5.04 -2.48 7.19
N LYS A 84 4.09 -3.34 6.80
CA LYS A 84 3.79 -4.60 7.51
C LYS A 84 5.02 -5.51 7.50
N ALA A 85 5.67 -5.68 6.36
CA ALA A 85 6.87 -6.51 6.24
C ALA A 85 7.99 -6.05 7.16
N VAL A 86 8.31 -4.75 7.19
CA VAL A 86 9.32 -4.18 8.10
C VAL A 86 8.99 -4.46 9.56
N SER A 87 7.70 -4.40 9.93
CA SER A 87 7.25 -4.57 11.32
C SER A 87 7.24 -6.03 11.79
N THR A 88 7.14 -7.00 10.87
CA THR A 88 6.94 -8.41 11.18
C THR A 88 8.13 -9.30 10.79
N PHE A 89 9.12 -8.74 10.11
CA PHE A 89 10.29 -9.50 9.68
C PHE A 89 11.19 -9.90 10.84
N ASP A 90 11.49 -11.18 10.92
CA ASP A 90 12.49 -11.71 11.84
C ASP A 90 13.85 -11.87 11.15
N TYR A 91 14.75 -10.94 11.42
CA TYR A 91 16.09 -10.90 10.84
C TYR A 91 17.00 -12.05 11.29
N LYS A 92 16.64 -12.77 12.37
CA LYS A 92 17.41 -13.90 12.91
C LYS A 92 17.26 -15.18 12.09
N ASN A 93 16.22 -15.29 11.30
CA ASN A 93 15.91 -16.50 10.52
C ASN A 93 16.76 -16.68 9.25
N GLY A 94 17.73 -15.82 8.98
CA GLY A 94 18.63 -15.92 7.83
C GLY A 94 17.97 -15.69 6.45
N ALA A 95 16.67 -15.43 6.41
CA ALA A 95 15.96 -15.09 5.18
C ALA A 95 16.35 -13.69 4.68
N LYS A 96 16.31 -13.48 3.35
CA LYS A 96 16.52 -12.15 2.78
C LYS A 96 15.25 -11.31 2.97
N PHE A 97 15.40 -10.10 3.54
CA PHE A 97 14.29 -9.18 3.75
C PHE A 97 13.52 -8.88 2.45
N ALA A 98 14.22 -8.60 1.36
CA ALA A 98 13.60 -8.31 0.07
C ALA A 98 12.64 -9.43 -0.40
N THR A 99 12.98 -10.70 -0.17
CA THR A 99 12.14 -11.85 -0.52
C THR A 99 10.86 -11.89 0.32
N TYR A 100 10.98 -11.62 1.62
CA TYR A 100 9.86 -11.57 2.54
C TYR A 100 8.95 -10.37 2.21
N ALA A 101 9.55 -9.18 2.06
CA ALA A 101 8.83 -7.96 1.74
C ALA A 101 8.07 -8.06 0.41
N SER A 102 8.68 -8.69 -0.62
CA SER A 102 8.00 -8.91 -1.90
C SER A 102 6.71 -9.68 -1.73
N ARG A 103 6.71 -10.75 -0.94
CA ARG A 103 5.50 -11.54 -0.67
C ARG A 103 4.44 -10.75 0.11
N CYS A 104 4.87 -9.95 1.09
CA CYS A 104 3.94 -9.11 1.86
C CYS A 104 3.28 -8.05 0.96
N ILE A 105 4.05 -7.42 0.09
CA ILE A 105 3.55 -6.41 -0.86
C ILE A 105 2.56 -7.06 -1.85
N GLU A 106 2.93 -8.18 -2.47
CA GLU A 106 2.06 -8.92 -3.39
C GLU A 106 0.76 -9.37 -2.71
N ASN A 107 0.84 -9.89 -1.51
CA ASN A 107 -0.34 -10.32 -0.75
C ASN A 107 -1.29 -9.15 -0.47
N GLU A 108 -0.77 -7.97 -0.09
CA GLU A 108 -1.60 -6.79 0.17
C GLU A 108 -2.33 -6.32 -1.09
N ILE A 109 -1.64 -6.28 -2.23
CA ILE A 109 -2.24 -5.96 -3.53
C ILE A 109 -3.34 -6.97 -3.90
N LEU A 110 -3.06 -8.27 -3.76
CA LEU A 110 -4.05 -9.30 -4.06
C LEU A 110 -5.25 -9.28 -3.12
N MET A 111 -5.05 -8.95 -1.84
CA MET A 111 -6.13 -8.76 -0.88
C MET A 111 -7.02 -7.57 -1.25
N SER A 112 -6.43 -6.46 -1.68
CA SER A 112 -7.18 -5.30 -2.17
C SER A 112 -8.06 -5.66 -3.37
N PHE A 113 -7.53 -6.40 -4.35
CA PHE A 113 -8.33 -6.86 -5.50
C PHE A 113 -9.49 -7.78 -5.10
N ARG A 114 -9.27 -8.68 -4.14
CA ARG A 114 -10.34 -9.54 -3.62
C ARG A 114 -11.41 -8.74 -2.91
N SER A 115 -11.02 -7.74 -2.12
CA SER A 115 -11.94 -6.84 -1.44
C SER A 115 -12.77 -6.03 -2.44
N ALA A 116 -12.11 -5.39 -3.42
CA ALA A 116 -12.79 -4.65 -4.47
C ALA A 116 -13.79 -5.51 -5.24
N LYS A 117 -13.40 -6.76 -5.59
CA LYS A 117 -14.31 -7.70 -6.26
C LYS A 117 -15.52 -8.08 -5.39
N LYS A 118 -15.32 -8.20 -4.07
CA LYS A 118 -16.41 -8.54 -3.15
C LYS A 118 -17.41 -7.39 -3.02
N THR A 119 -16.94 -6.14 -3.02
CA THR A 119 -17.78 -4.95 -2.86
C THR A 119 -18.32 -4.41 -4.20
N ALA A 120 -17.85 -4.92 -5.34
CA ALA A 120 -18.29 -4.48 -6.66
C ALA A 120 -19.80 -4.71 -6.94
N GLY A 121 -20.45 -5.54 -6.14
CA GLY A 121 -21.90 -5.79 -6.20
C GLY A 121 -22.70 -5.09 -5.10
N ASP A 122 -22.02 -4.34 -4.21
CA ASP A 122 -22.68 -3.67 -3.10
C ASP A 122 -23.39 -2.40 -3.62
N ILE A 123 -24.70 -2.31 -3.38
CA ILE A 123 -25.50 -1.12 -3.70
C ILE A 123 -25.62 -0.31 -2.44
N TYR A 124 -25.29 0.98 -2.52
CA TYR A 124 -25.43 1.88 -1.36
C TYR A 124 -26.91 2.07 -1.03
N ILE A 125 -27.26 1.93 0.25
CA ILE A 125 -28.63 2.03 0.76
C ILE A 125 -29.35 3.35 0.37
N ASN A 126 -28.55 4.39 0.08
CA ASN A 126 -29.05 5.72 -0.31
C ASN A 126 -29.00 5.97 -1.84
N GLU A 127 -28.48 5.01 -2.64
CA GLU A 127 -28.54 5.17 -4.09
C GLU A 127 -29.98 4.96 -4.59
N PRO A 128 -30.42 5.76 -5.56
CA PRO A 128 -31.72 5.58 -6.17
C PRO A 128 -31.70 4.26 -6.95
N VAL A 129 -32.58 3.35 -6.57
CA VAL A 129 -32.75 2.04 -7.23
C VAL A 129 -33.70 2.16 -8.41
N GLU A 130 -34.69 3.04 -8.31
CA GLU A 130 -35.71 3.24 -9.31
C GLU A 130 -36.28 4.67 -9.20
N ILE A 131 -36.80 5.20 -10.27
CA ILE A 131 -37.52 6.46 -10.29
C ILE A 131 -39.01 6.11 -10.44
N ASP A 132 -39.84 6.62 -9.51
CA ASP A 132 -41.29 6.42 -9.60
C ASP A 132 -41.89 7.18 -10.78
N LYS A 133 -43.18 6.94 -11.04
CA LYS A 133 -43.92 7.60 -12.17
C LYS A 133 -44.02 9.11 -12.02
N ASP A 134 -43.78 9.63 -10.83
CA ASP A 134 -43.84 11.06 -10.47
C ASP A 134 -42.43 11.70 -10.46
N GLY A 135 -41.37 10.94 -10.82
CA GLY A 135 -40.02 11.43 -10.96
C GLY A 135 -39.21 11.43 -9.63
N ASN A 136 -39.71 10.81 -8.55
CA ASN A 136 -39.00 10.74 -7.27
C ASN A 136 -38.07 9.52 -7.27
N ALA A 137 -36.87 9.74 -6.75
CA ALA A 137 -35.87 8.67 -6.56
C ALA A 137 -36.25 7.75 -5.40
N LEU A 138 -36.47 6.48 -5.70
CA LEU A 138 -36.73 5.43 -4.71
C LEU A 138 -35.39 4.80 -4.28
N SER A 139 -35.08 4.84 -2.99
CA SER A 139 -33.92 4.14 -2.41
C SER A 139 -34.38 2.97 -1.54
N TYR A 140 -33.47 2.02 -1.26
CA TYR A 140 -33.78 0.88 -0.37
C TYR A 140 -34.32 1.28 1.02
N ARG A 141 -34.09 2.52 1.45
CA ARG A 141 -34.60 3.05 2.71
C ARG A 141 -36.11 3.23 2.71
N CYS A 142 -36.73 3.33 1.53
CA CYS A 142 -38.19 3.52 1.40
C CYS A 142 -38.97 2.18 1.56
N TYR A 143 -38.32 1.03 1.55
CA TYR A 143 -38.96 -0.29 1.61
C TYR A 143 -39.04 -0.89 3.02
N ARG A 144 -38.80 -0.12 4.06
CA ARG A 144 -38.92 -0.61 5.44
C ARG A 144 -40.31 -0.29 5.98
N TYR A 145 -41.29 -1.16 5.66
CA TYR A 145 -42.54 -1.33 6.38
C TYR A 145 -42.77 -2.81 6.69
#